data_af5e4df216f805ba17005448d010777d
#
_entry.id   af5e4df216f805ba17005448d010777d
#
_cell.length_a   1.000
_cell.length_b   1.000
_cell.length_c   1.000
_cell.angle_alpha   90.00
_cell.angle_beta   90.00
_cell.angle_gamma   90.00
#
_symmetry.space_group_name_H-M   'P 1'
#
loop_
_entity.id
_entity.type
_entity.pdbx_description
1 polymer ?
#
loop_
_entity_poly.entity_id
_entity_poly.type
_entity_poly.pdbx_seq_one_letter_code
_entity_poly.pdbx_strand_id
1 'polypeptide(L)'
;MYKFPPATPIKDLKNAPSKSNLWIAGLVIVRQRPRTANGTLFITLEDETGTANIICWKNVFQKYKNTAIFSQLLLVNGILQREESVTNIIAIKLEDISYLLDEI
;
A
#
# COMPACT_ATOMS: atom_id res chain seq x y z
N MET A 1 8.45 16.09 15.18
CA MET A 1 8.42 15.46 13.84
C MET A 1 8.77 14.00 13.95
N TYR A 2 7.94 13.14 13.44
CA TYR A 2 8.22 11.72 13.42
C TYR A 2 8.88 11.32 12.11
N LYS A 3 9.62 10.22 12.17
CA LYS A 3 10.30 9.71 11.00
C LYS A 3 9.62 8.44 10.52
N PHE A 4 9.21 8.47 9.26
CA PHE A 4 8.87 7.25 8.54
C PHE A 4 10.15 6.60 8.05
N PRO A 5 10.16 5.29 7.80
CA PRO A 5 11.11 4.75 6.84
C PRO A 5 10.96 5.57 5.55
N PRO A 6 12.03 5.76 4.77
CA PRO A 6 11.92 6.55 3.56
C PRO A 6 10.84 6.00 2.65
N ALA A 7 9.73 6.72 2.55
CA ALA A 7 8.63 6.33 1.69
C ALA A 7 8.61 7.20 0.45
N THR A 8 8.39 6.58 -0.70
CA THR A 8 8.26 7.29 -1.98
C THR A 8 6.90 7.99 -2.01
N PRO A 9 6.85 9.29 -2.30
CA PRO A 9 5.57 9.96 -2.52
C PRO A 9 4.81 9.30 -3.66
N ILE A 10 3.50 9.17 -3.49
CA ILE A 10 2.68 8.45 -4.48
C ILE A 10 2.78 9.10 -5.87
N LYS A 11 2.87 10.43 -5.94
CA LYS A 11 3.02 11.11 -7.24
C LYS A 11 4.24 10.64 -8.02
N ASP A 12 5.28 10.14 -7.34
CA ASP A 12 6.52 9.74 -8.00
C ASP A 12 6.47 8.30 -8.54
N LEU A 13 5.41 7.56 -8.25
CA LEU A 13 5.28 6.18 -8.74
C LEU A 13 5.24 6.12 -10.27
N LYS A 14 4.68 7.13 -10.91
CA LYS A 14 4.60 7.18 -12.37
C LYS A 14 5.96 7.24 -13.04
N ASN A 15 6.98 7.72 -12.33
CA ASN A 15 8.34 7.86 -12.84
C ASN A 15 9.27 6.74 -12.38
N ALA A 16 8.82 5.90 -11.45
CA ALA A 16 9.64 4.79 -10.96
C ALA A 16 9.65 3.66 -11.99
N PRO A 17 10.80 2.99 -12.19
CA PRO A 17 10.84 1.85 -13.11
C PRO A 17 9.92 0.73 -12.66
N SER A 18 9.30 0.04 -13.61
CA SER A 18 8.54 -1.17 -13.32
C SER A 18 9.47 -2.20 -12.64
N LYS A 19 8.92 -2.96 -11.70
CA LYS A 19 9.63 -3.95 -10.87
C LYS A 19 10.52 -3.33 -9.78
N SER A 20 10.47 -2.00 -9.58
CA SER A 20 11.14 -1.37 -8.44
C SER A 20 10.57 -1.90 -7.13
N ASN A 21 11.44 -2.17 -6.17
CA ASN A 21 11.04 -2.43 -4.79
C ASN A 21 11.05 -1.10 -4.04
N LEU A 22 9.91 -0.73 -3.46
CA LEU A 22 9.82 0.56 -2.79
C LEU A 22 8.88 0.52 -1.60
N TRP A 23 8.91 1.59 -0.80
CA TRP A 23 8.03 1.80 0.33
C TRP A 23 7.10 2.95 0.00
N ILE A 24 5.82 2.78 0.33
CA ILE A 24 4.85 3.88 0.28
C ILE A 24 4.03 3.90 1.56
N ALA A 25 3.54 5.07 1.92
CA ALA A 25 2.71 5.25 3.10
C ALA A 25 1.49 6.08 2.73
N GLY A 26 0.34 5.75 3.31
CA GLY A 26 -0.86 6.52 3.05
C GLY A 26 -2.04 6.10 3.89
N LEU A 27 -3.07 6.92 3.86
CA LEU A 27 -4.35 6.61 4.48
C LEU A 27 -5.05 5.53 3.67
N VAL A 28 -5.63 4.57 4.35
CA VAL A 28 -6.42 3.54 3.68
C VAL A 28 -7.81 4.10 3.43
N ILE A 29 -8.13 4.34 2.16
CA ILE A 29 -9.42 4.91 1.78
C ILE A 29 -10.40 3.89 1.23
N VAL A 30 -9.90 2.77 0.70
CA VAL A 30 -10.75 1.69 0.19
C VAL A 30 -10.09 0.35 0.49
N ARG A 31 -10.90 -0.61 0.89
CA ARG A 31 -10.53 -2.03 0.96
C ARG A 31 -11.58 -2.83 0.24
N GLN A 32 -11.15 -3.71 -0.66
CA GLN A 32 -12.05 -4.61 -1.37
C GLN A 32 -11.46 -6.01 -1.41
N ARG A 33 -12.28 -7.00 -1.09
CA ARG A 33 -11.89 -8.40 -1.14
C ARG A 33 -12.96 -9.17 -1.91
N PRO A 34 -12.92 -9.08 -3.26
CA PRO A 34 -13.93 -9.72 -4.10
C PRO A 34 -13.89 -11.24 -3.95
N ARG A 35 -15.05 -11.88 -4.01
CA ARG A 35 -15.14 -13.34 -3.96
C ARG A 35 -14.37 -14.01 -5.09
N THR A 36 -14.33 -13.36 -6.24
CA THR A 36 -13.67 -13.88 -7.45
C THR A 36 -12.16 -13.70 -7.43
N ALA A 37 -11.61 -12.97 -6.44
CA ALA A 37 -10.19 -12.63 -6.40
C ALA A 37 -9.36 -13.66 -5.63
N ASN A 38 -9.93 -14.81 -5.29
CA ASN A 38 -9.20 -15.92 -4.68
C ASN A 38 -8.45 -15.56 -3.40
N GLY A 39 -9.08 -14.74 -2.55
CA GLY A 39 -8.49 -14.32 -1.28
C GLY A 39 -7.59 -13.10 -1.36
N THR A 40 -7.49 -12.48 -2.53
CA THR A 40 -6.71 -11.27 -2.71
C THR A 40 -7.46 -10.06 -2.14
N LEU A 41 -6.72 -9.20 -1.43
CA LEU A 41 -7.25 -7.93 -0.92
C LEU A 41 -6.69 -6.79 -1.77
N PHE A 42 -7.58 -5.90 -2.19
CA PHE A 42 -7.20 -4.68 -2.91
C PHE A 42 -7.36 -3.49 -1.96
N ILE A 43 -6.31 -2.70 -1.83
CA ILE A 43 -6.28 -1.53 -0.96
C ILE A 43 -5.97 -0.30 -1.79
N THR A 44 -6.69 0.80 -1.56
CA THR A 44 -6.31 2.08 -2.11
C THR A 44 -5.74 2.94 -0.98
N LEU A 45 -4.52 3.41 -1.17
CA LEU A 45 -3.87 4.34 -0.27
C LEU A 45 -3.89 5.74 -0.85
N GLU A 46 -3.96 6.72 0.03
CA GLU A 46 -3.90 8.13 -0.33
C GLU A 46 -2.86 8.85 0.52
N ASP A 47 -1.97 9.60 -0.12
CA ASP A 47 -1.15 10.59 0.55
C ASP A 47 -1.54 11.97 0.01
N GLU A 48 -0.87 13.03 0.43
CA GLU A 48 -1.20 14.38 -0.03
C GLU A 48 -0.88 14.61 -1.51
N THR A 49 -0.22 13.68 -2.18
CA THR A 49 0.18 13.80 -3.59
C THR A 49 -0.67 12.98 -4.54
N GLY A 50 -1.46 12.02 -4.05
CA GLY A 50 -2.29 11.18 -4.91
C GLY A 50 -2.73 9.89 -4.25
N THR A 51 -3.18 8.94 -5.08
CA THR A 51 -3.64 7.63 -4.64
C THR A 51 -2.84 6.52 -5.31
N ALA A 52 -2.74 5.39 -4.64
CA ALA A 52 -2.05 4.21 -5.15
C ALA A 52 -2.87 2.95 -4.90
N ASN A 53 -2.83 2.03 -5.86
CA ASN A 53 -3.50 0.75 -5.74
C ASN A 53 -2.52 -0.31 -5.24
N ILE A 54 -2.88 -0.97 -4.15
CA ILE A 54 -2.08 -2.02 -3.53
C ILE A 54 -2.78 -3.34 -3.75
N ILE A 55 -2.05 -4.32 -4.25
CA ILE A 55 -2.56 -5.69 -4.41
C ILE A 55 -1.91 -6.55 -3.33
N CYS A 56 -2.74 -7.11 -2.46
CA CYS A 56 -2.31 -7.94 -1.36
C CYS A 56 -2.72 -9.37 -1.68
N TRP A 57 -1.79 -10.17 -2.23
CA TRP A 57 -2.08 -11.57 -2.55
C TRP A 57 -2.43 -12.34 -1.28
N LYS A 58 -3.13 -13.45 -1.45
CA LYS A 58 -3.65 -14.24 -0.34
C LYS A 58 -2.62 -14.55 0.74
N ASN A 59 -1.41 -14.94 0.35
CA ASN A 59 -0.35 -15.30 1.30
C ASN A 59 0.09 -14.11 2.14
N VAL A 60 0.20 -12.92 1.55
CA VAL A 60 0.55 -11.70 2.26
C VAL A 60 -0.60 -11.26 3.15
N PHE A 61 -1.83 -11.35 2.64
CA PHE A 61 -3.01 -11.03 3.43
C PHE A 61 -3.09 -11.90 4.68
N GLN A 62 -2.87 -13.20 4.54
CA GLN A 62 -2.92 -14.12 5.68
C GLN A 62 -1.83 -13.82 6.71
N LYS A 63 -0.64 -13.43 6.25
CA LYS A 63 0.46 -13.08 7.14
C LYS A 63 0.21 -11.80 7.92
N TYR A 64 -0.41 -10.81 7.29
CA TYR A 64 -0.62 -9.49 7.88
C TYR A 64 -2.10 -9.15 8.04
N LYS A 65 -2.93 -10.13 8.35
CA LYS A 65 -4.38 -10.00 8.31
C LYS A 65 -4.90 -8.80 9.12
N ASN A 66 -4.50 -8.69 10.39
CA ASN A 66 -4.99 -7.59 11.23
C ASN A 66 -4.49 -6.23 10.73
N THR A 67 -3.23 -6.16 10.33
CA THR A 67 -2.67 -4.94 9.77
C THR A 67 -3.43 -4.52 8.51
N ALA A 68 -3.71 -5.48 7.63
CA ALA A 68 -4.39 -5.20 6.37
C ALA A 68 -5.83 -4.71 6.59
N ILE A 69 -6.51 -5.24 7.60
CA ILE A 69 -7.93 -4.94 7.84
C ILE A 69 -8.13 -3.68 8.69
N PHE A 70 -7.28 -3.45 9.69
CA PHE A 70 -7.55 -2.43 10.70
C PHE A 70 -6.72 -1.16 10.60
N SER A 71 -5.65 -1.13 9.80
CA SER A 71 -4.82 0.07 9.71
C SER A 71 -5.57 1.23 9.08
N GLN A 72 -5.48 2.40 9.69
CA GLN A 72 -5.95 3.65 9.11
C GLN A 72 -4.86 4.30 8.27
N LEU A 73 -3.63 4.26 8.77
CA LEU A 73 -2.44 4.71 8.06
C LEU A 73 -1.52 3.51 7.90
N LEU A 74 -1.18 3.18 6.67
CA LEU A 74 -0.49 1.95 6.33
C LEU A 74 0.82 2.24 5.62
N LEU A 75 1.89 1.56 6.05
CA LEU A 75 3.17 1.56 5.36
C LEU A 75 3.30 0.23 4.61
N VAL A 76 3.60 0.32 3.33
CA VAL A 76 3.68 -0.86 2.45
C VAL A 76 5.05 -0.93 1.79
N ASN A 77 5.69 -2.08 1.89
CA ASN A 77 6.81 -2.42 1.03
C ASN A 77 6.27 -3.32 -0.09
N GLY A 78 6.58 -3.00 -1.32
CA GLY A 78 6.10 -3.78 -2.44
C GLY A 78 6.86 -3.56 -3.72
N ILE A 79 6.44 -4.31 -4.73
CA ILE A 79 7.02 -4.24 -6.06
C ILE A 79 6.07 -3.47 -6.97
N LEU A 80 6.59 -2.45 -7.63
CA LEU A 80 5.82 -1.68 -8.59
C LEU A 80 5.60 -2.51 -9.84
N GLN A 81 4.34 -2.64 -10.24
CA GLN A 81 3.97 -3.31 -11.47
C GLN A 81 3.23 -2.32 -12.36
N ARG A 82 3.80 -2.05 -13.52
CA ARG A 82 3.16 -1.16 -14.49
C ARG A 82 2.87 -1.94 -15.76
N GLU A 83 1.58 -1.96 -16.12
CA GLU A 83 1.12 -2.57 -17.37
C GLU A 83 0.28 -1.53 -18.10
N GLU A 84 0.71 -1.13 -19.28
CA GLU A 84 0.08 -0.07 -20.04
C GLU A 84 0.02 1.22 -19.20
N SER A 85 -1.17 1.74 -18.93
CA SER A 85 -1.34 2.94 -18.12
C SER A 85 -1.68 2.66 -16.65
N VAL A 86 -1.75 1.39 -16.25
CA VAL A 86 -2.15 0.99 -14.90
C VAL A 86 -0.91 0.70 -14.07
N THR A 87 -0.84 1.33 -12.88
CA THR A 87 0.25 1.12 -11.93
C THR A 87 -0.31 0.54 -10.64
N ASN A 88 0.26 -0.59 -10.22
CA ASN A 88 -0.10 -1.26 -8.98
C ASN A 88 1.16 -1.52 -8.15
N ILE A 89 0.99 -1.64 -6.85
CA ILE A 89 2.02 -2.08 -5.93
C ILE A 89 1.65 -3.47 -5.44
N ILE A 90 2.50 -4.46 -5.69
CA ILE A 90 2.30 -5.81 -5.19
C ILE A 90 2.94 -5.87 -3.81
N ALA A 91 2.11 -5.96 -2.77
CA ALA A 91 2.57 -5.87 -1.39
C ALA A 91 3.43 -7.07 -1.00
N ILE A 92 4.53 -6.80 -0.30
CA ILE A 92 5.40 -7.79 0.31
C ILE A 92 5.30 -7.71 1.82
N LYS A 93 5.32 -6.50 2.38
CA LYS A 93 5.23 -6.24 3.82
C LYS A 93 4.24 -5.13 4.09
N LEU A 94 3.49 -5.24 5.17
CA LEU A 94 2.56 -4.23 5.64
C LEU A 94 2.90 -3.88 7.09
N GLU A 95 2.83 -2.59 7.41
CA GLU A 95 3.03 -2.13 8.77
C GLU A 95 1.98 -1.09 9.13
N ASP A 96 1.32 -1.28 10.27
CA ASP A 96 0.34 -0.32 10.78
C ASP A 96 1.08 0.83 11.45
N ILE A 97 0.99 2.00 10.85
CA ILE A 97 1.59 3.22 11.39
C ILE A 97 0.53 4.23 11.81
N SER A 98 -0.68 3.73 12.10
CA SER A 98 -1.80 4.58 12.50
C SER A 98 -1.53 5.40 13.77
N TYR A 99 -0.62 4.91 14.63
CA TYR A 99 -0.22 5.66 15.82
C TYR A 99 0.33 7.05 15.50
N LEU A 100 0.84 7.25 14.29
CA LEU A 100 1.36 8.55 13.87
C LEU A 100 0.25 9.59 13.70
N LEU A 101 -0.99 9.16 13.51
CA LEU A 101 -2.12 10.08 13.40
C LEU A 101 -2.37 10.82 14.72
N ASP A 102 -2.00 10.21 15.85
CA ASP A 102 -2.18 10.80 17.16
C ASP A 102 -1.09 11.85 17.50
N GLU A 103 -0.09 11.97 16.66
CA GLU A 103 1.02 12.88 16.88
C GLU A 103 0.88 14.20 16.10
N ILE A 104 -0.22 14.34 15.40
CA ILE A 104 -0.46 15.51 14.56
C ILE A 104 -1.22 16.59 15.32
#